data_dfa61484832db862bb3be829224ace56
#
_entry.id   dfa61484832db862bb3be829224ace56
#
_cell.length_a   1.000
_cell.length_b   1.000
_cell.length_c   1.000
_cell.angle_alpha   90.00
_cell.angle_beta   90.00
_cell.angle_gamma   90.00
#
_symmetry.space_group_name_H-M   'P 1'
#
loop_
_entity.id
_entity.type
_entity.pdbx_description
1 polymer ?
#
loop_
_entity_poly.entity_id
_entity_poly.type
_entity_poly.pdbx_seq_one_letter_code
_entity_poly.pdbx_strand_id
1 'polypeptide(L)'
;MLVTPLTLIAALVHGYHPYAEDGGVYLPEIKRLVDPGLYPHGAEFVVGHLRYSLFAPMMMQLVRETHFSVEMVLLLAYLATFWMTLFAAWLLAARCFASREARGGAVGLLAVWMTLPIAGTSLMLMDPYVTARSVSTPLALLALVGAMQFLLPQFESGEELKACRRQGLMLCCVALAGAGAMHPLMGAYALGSVLLLGAALSESRLVRVWGMVGLGLTALAMADGLQLSAAPEDEIYRRVMLTRSYWFLSEWHWYEWVGLIAPVTILLVIALGRRRDGDEARVGLARMAAAAGVIAMTVAVVFARTGMKTHLVARMQPLRIFQVVYVVMTLMLGALLGEWVLRRRPMRWVAAFSLLAGVTMTAERMTFPDSRHLELPGALAWGPTTDGGNQFEQAFAWIRANTPKDAVFALDAQYITKPGEDAQSFRAIAERSVLPDFSKDGGVVTNQPKLAAAWQEGQTAQTGLDGQTDEERVARLKPLGVSWVVLERGAATGFACEFVNGAVKVCRLP
;
A
#
# COMPACT_ATOMS: atom_id res chain seq x y z
N MET A 1 9.63 23.72 9.50
CA MET A 1 9.75 23.30 10.91
C MET A 1 8.61 22.39 11.40
N LEU A 2 7.37 22.52 10.95
CA LEU A 2 6.22 21.70 11.43
C LEU A 2 6.26 20.24 10.96
N VAL A 3 6.73 19.97 9.73
CA VAL A 3 6.67 18.63 9.11
C VAL A 3 7.47 17.58 9.88
N THR A 4 8.70 17.87 10.28
CA THR A 4 9.56 16.91 10.97
C THR A 4 8.97 16.41 12.31
N PRO A 5 8.53 17.28 13.25
CA PRO A 5 7.88 16.79 14.46
C PRO A 5 6.58 16.06 14.18
N LEU A 6 5.79 16.47 13.17
CA LEU A 6 4.58 15.73 12.77
C LEU A 6 4.91 14.33 12.22
N THR A 7 6.02 14.18 11.51
CA THR A 7 6.48 12.86 11.03
C THR A 7 6.76 11.92 12.19
N LEU A 8 7.48 12.39 13.21
CA LEU A 8 7.78 11.55 14.39
C LEU A 8 6.52 11.20 15.17
N ILE A 9 5.62 12.16 15.35
CA ILE A 9 4.32 11.91 15.99
C ILE A 9 3.49 10.92 15.17
N ALA A 10 3.44 11.09 13.84
CA ALA A 10 2.74 10.16 12.97
C ALA A 10 3.32 8.74 13.07
N ALA A 11 4.64 8.57 13.03
CA ALA A 11 5.28 7.27 13.20
C ALA A 11 4.94 6.62 14.57
N LEU A 12 4.83 7.43 15.64
CA LEU A 12 4.42 6.95 16.96
C LEU A 12 2.93 6.59 17.01
N VAL A 13 2.07 7.28 16.28
CA VAL A 13 0.62 7.01 16.24
C VAL A 13 0.28 5.79 15.41
N HIS A 14 0.94 5.63 14.26
CA HIS A 14 0.64 4.60 13.27
C HIS A 14 1.43 3.30 13.45
N GLY A 15 2.48 3.31 14.27
CA GLY A 15 3.33 2.14 14.43
C GLY A 15 4.27 1.91 13.26
N TYR A 16 5.02 0.81 13.31
CA TYR A 16 5.91 0.35 12.23
C TYR A 16 5.97 -1.18 12.23
N HIS A 17 5.48 -1.80 11.16
CA HIS A 17 5.28 -3.25 11.03
C HIS A 17 5.91 -3.77 9.73
N PRO A 18 7.25 -3.85 9.60
CA PRO A 18 7.94 -4.13 8.34
C PRO A 18 7.65 -5.51 7.75
N TYR A 19 7.20 -6.44 8.56
CA TYR A 19 6.94 -7.82 8.16
C TYR A 19 5.48 -8.08 7.78
N ALA A 20 4.59 -7.13 8.10
CA ALA A 20 3.17 -7.26 7.87
C ALA A 20 2.79 -7.07 6.40
N GLU A 21 1.72 -7.71 5.99
CA GLU A 21 1.00 -7.50 4.72
C GLU A 21 1.93 -7.48 3.49
N ASP A 22 1.89 -6.41 2.68
CA ASP A 22 2.73 -6.28 1.48
C ASP A 22 4.23 -6.12 1.81
N GLY A 23 4.60 -5.76 3.04
CA GLY A 23 5.97 -5.83 3.53
C GLY A 23 6.55 -7.23 3.33
N GLY A 24 5.72 -8.27 3.54
CA GLY A 24 6.06 -9.67 3.31
C GLY A 24 6.36 -10.05 1.86
N VAL A 25 6.02 -9.22 0.88
CA VAL A 25 6.36 -9.42 -0.54
C VAL A 25 7.67 -8.69 -0.89
N TYR A 26 7.78 -7.42 -0.48
CA TYR A 26 8.93 -6.60 -0.85
C TYR A 26 10.21 -6.93 -0.08
N LEU A 27 10.11 -7.26 1.21
CA LEU A 27 11.26 -7.51 2.06
C LEU A 27 12.05 -8.77 1.64
N PRO A 28 11.43 -9.93 1.35
CA PRO A 28 12.15 -11.09 0.81
C PRO A 28 12.86 -10.80 -0.52
N GLU A 29 12.25 -10.01 -1.41
CA GLU A 29 12.85 -9.61 -2.67
C GLU A 29 14.13 -8.79 -2.45
N ILE A 30 14.10 -7.80 -1.55
CA ILE A 30 15.27 -6.99 -1.19
C ILE A 30 16.36 -7.87 -0.57
N LYS A 31 15.99 -8.74 0.40
CA LYS A 31 16.94 -9.66 1.04
C LYS A 31 17.62 -10.57 0.05
N ARG A 32 16.88 -11.12 -0.91
CA ARG A 32 17.45 -11.95 -1.98
C ARG A 32 18.40 -11.17 -2.91
N LEU A 33 18.11 -9.90 -3.19
CA LEU A 33 19.04 -9.05 -3.98
C LEU A 33 20.33 -8.76 -3.22
N VAL A 34 20.28 -8.68 -1.89
CA VAL A 34 21.47 -8.49 -1.03
C VAL A 34 22.24 -9.81 -0.88
N ASP A 35 21.55 -10.92 -0.61
CA ASP A 35 22.10 -12.29 -0.52
C ASP A 35 21.39 -13.23 -1.50
N PRO A 36 21.94 -13.43 -2.72
CA PRO A 36 21.34 -14.31 -3.74
C PRO A 36 21.24 -15.79 -3.31
N GLY A 37 21.90 -16.21 -2.25
CA GLY A 37 21.79 -17.56 -1.69
C GLY A 37 20.49 -17.83 -0.93
N LEU A 38 19.70 -16.79 -0.62
CA LEU A 38 18.41 -16.95 0.03
C LEU A 38 17.35 -17.52 -0.92
N TYR A 39 16.42 -18.30 -0.37
CA TYR A 39 15.28 -18.89 -1.08
C TYR A 39 15.70 -19.69 -2.32
N PRO A 40 16.54 -20.73 -2.21
CA PRO A 40 16.99 -21.53 -3.36
C PRO A 40 15.83 -22.25 -4.04
N HIS A 41 14.72 -22.50 -3.33
CA HIS A 41 13.50 -23.12 -3.85
C HIS A 41 12.34 -22.10 -3.84
N GLY A 42 11.56 -22.05 -4.93
CA GLY A 42 10.41 -21.12 -5.07
C GLY A 42 10.82 -19.63 -5.21
N ALA A 43 12.05 -19.38 -5.69
CA ALA A 43 12.57 -18.02 -5.88
C ALA A 43 11.71 -17.15 -6.80
N GLU A 44 11.01 -17.76 -7.74
CA GLU A 44 10.11 -17.11 -8.68
C GLU A 44 8.91 -16.43 -8.02
N PHE A 45 8.50 -16.87 -6.83
CA PHE A 45 7.50 -16.18 -6.00
C PHE A 45 8.08 -14.96 -5.29
N VAL A 46 9.39 -14.91 -5.08
CA VAL A 46 10.08 -13.82 -4.39
C VAL A 46 10.41 -12.66 -5.35
N VAL A 47 10.95 -12.95 -6.54
CA VAL A 47 11.42 -11.93 -7.49
C VAL A 47 10.33 -11.38 -8.43
N GLY A 48 9.07 -11.42 -7.99
CA GLY A 48 7.91 -11.07 -8.82
C GLY A 48 7.86 -9.61 -9.28
N HIS A 49 8.30 -8.69 -8.47
CA HIS A 49 8.17 -7.25 -8.69
C HIS A 49 9.37 -6.59 -9.37
N LEU A 50 10.51 -7.29 -9.51
CA LEU A 50 11.74 -6.75 -10.11
C LEU A 50 11.55 -6.14 -11.50
N ARG A 51 10.62 -6.67 -12.29
CA ARG A 51 10.38 -6.19 -13.66
C ARG A 51 9.58 -4.90 -13.73
N TYR A 52 8.88 -4.54 -12.68
CA TYR A 52 7.87 -3.48 -12.69
C TYR A 52 8.20 -2.32 -11.77
N SER A 53 9.29 -2.40 -10.99
CA SER A 53 9.62 -1.41 -9.97
C SER A 53 11.14 -1.31 -9.76
N LEU A 54 11.64 -0.09 -9.61
CA LEU A 54 13.01 0.16 -9.15
C LEU A 54 13.14 0.17 -7.62
N PHE A 55 12.07 -0.11 -6.88
CA PHE A 55 12.07 -0.02 -5.43
C PHE A 55 13.04 -0.99 -4.77
N ALA A 56 12.94 -2.30 -5.05
CA ALA A 56 13.81 -3.29 -4.44
C ALA A 56 15.30 -3.12 -4.86
N PRO A 57 15.64 -2.86 -6.13
CA PRO A 57 17.01 -2.50 -6.52
C PRO A 57 17.55 -1.26 -5.80
N MET A 58 16.72 -0.22 -5.62
CA MET A 58 17.10 1.00 -4.90
C MET A 58 17.39 0.70 -3.43
N MET A 59 16.52 -0.06 -2.75
CA MET A 59 16.75 -0.45 -1.36
C MET A 59 18.02 -1.29 -1.22
N MET A 60 18.24 -2.27 -2.11
CA MET A 60 19.47 -3.07 -2.14
C MET A 60 20.72 -2.18 -2.30
N GLN A 61 20.68 -1.20 -3.20
CA GLN A 61 21.80 -0.27 -3.37
C GLN A 61 22.05 0.55 -2.11
N LEU A 62 21.00 1.05 -1.44
CA LEU A 62 21.14 1.76 -0.17
C LEU A 62 21.78 0.89 0.91
N VAL A 63 21.38 -0.39 1.02
CA VAL A 63 22.01 -1.36 1.95
C VAL A 63 23.50 -1.50 1.66
N ARG A 64 23.89 -1.64 0.39
CA ARG A 64 25.32 -1.78 -0.01
C ARG A 64 26.14 -0.54 0.26
N GLU A 65 25.61 0.65 -0.04
CA GLU A 65 26.34 1.90 0.14
C GLU A 65 26.45 2.32 1.62
N THR A 66 25.40 2.08 2.40
CA THR A 66 25.37 2.49 3.80
C THR A 66 25.94 1.45 4.74
N HIS A 67 26.04 0.19 4.33
CA HIS A 67 26.37 -0.97 5.17
C HIS A 67 25.38 -1.17 6.35
N PHE A 68 24.19 -0.56 6.30
CA PHE A 68 23.15 -0.82 7.27
C PHE A 68 22.41 -2.13 6.96
N SER A 69 21.77 -2.71 7.97
CA SER A 69 20.88 -3.85 7.75
C SER A 69 19.69 -3.45 6.87
N VAL A 70 19.08 -4.43 6.19
CA VAL A 70 17.88 -4.21 5.36
C VAL A 70 16.77 -3.56 6.20
N GLU A 71 16.57 -4.04 7.42
CA GLU A 71 15.55 -3.54 8.35
C GLU A 71 15.80 -2.07 8.74
N MET A 72 17.07 -1.67 8.93
CA MET A 72 17.44 -0.28 9.23
C MET A 72 17.19 0.63 8.02
N VAL A 73 17.54 0.19 6.81
CA VAL A 73 17.28 0.94 5.58
C VAL A 73 15.77 1.14 5.38
N LEU A 74 14.96 0.10 5.64
CA LEU A 74 13.51 0.20 5.55
C LEU A 74 12.92 1.14 6.60
N LEU A 75 13.40 1.11 7.84
CA LEU A 75 12.96 2.07 8.87
C LEU A 75 13.25 3.52 8.45
N LEU A 76 14.45 3.79 7.95
CA LEU A 76 14.81 5.12 7.47
C LEU A 76 13.96 5.54 6.25
N ALA A 77 13.70 4.60 5.33
CA ALA A 77 12.83 4.83 4.19
C ALA A 77 11.37 5.08 4.62
N TYR A 78 10.87 4.37 5.65
CA TYR A 78 9.56 4.62 6.25
C TYR A 78 9.43 6.06 6.76
N LEU A 79 10.36 6.48 7.60
CA LEU A 79 10.38 7.86 8.12
C LEU A 79 10.53 8.90 7.00
N ALA A 80 11.38 8.62 6.01
CA ALA A 80 11.57 9.50 4.86
C ALA A 80 10.30 9.63 4.00
N THR A 81 9.59 8.53 3.73
CA THR A 81 8.34 8.55 2.93
C THR A 81 7.21 9.25 3.67
N PHE A 82 7.09 9.07 4.99
CA PHE A 82 6.14 9.83 5.81
C PHE A 82 6.45 11.32 5.77
N TRP A 83 7.73 11.69 5.97
CA TRP A 83 8.17 13.06 5.89
C TRP A 83 7.90 13.68 4.52
N MET A 84 8.24 12.98 3.44
CA MET A 84 8.00 13.44 2.07
C MET A 84 6.51 13.63 1.78
N THR A 85 5.67 12.73 2.27
CA THR A 85 4.20 12.81 2.09
C THR A 85 3.63 14.03 2.81
N LEU A 86 4.00 14.26 4.07
CA LEU A 86 3.57 15.43 4.82
C LEU A 86 4.14 16.73 4.25
N PHE A 87 5.37 16.70 3.73
CA PHE A 87 5.98 17.85 3.07
C PHE A 87 5.26 18.20 1.75
N ALA A 88 4.99 17.21 0.90
CA ALA A 88 4.24 17.41 -0.33
C ALA A 88 2.81 17.91 -0.05
N ALA A 89 2.15 17.34 0.98
CA ALA A 89 0.85 17.78 1.45
C ALA A 89 0.88 19.22 1.97
N TRP A 90 1.94 19.62 2.68
CA TRP A 90 2.15 20.99 3.11
C TRP A 90 2.27 21.95 1.93
N LEU A 91 3.08 21.60 0.92
CA LEU A 91 3.21 22.40 -0.30
C LEU A 91 1.88 22.55 -1.03
N LEU A 92 1.10 21.45 -1.13
CA LEU A 92 -0.21 21.45 -1.74
C LEU A 92 -1.21 22.32 -0.94
N ALA A 93 -1.24 22.17 0.38
CA ALA A 93 -2.06 22.98 1.26
C ALA A 93 -1.69 24.47 1.20
N ALA A 94 -0.40 24.79 1.06
CA ALA A 94 0.07 26.19 0.92
C ALA A 94 -0.44 26.85 -0.37
N ARG A 95 -0.72 26.06 -1.40
CA ARG A 95 -1.33 26.57 -2.65
C ARG A 95 -2.85 26.70 -2.59
N CYS A 96 -3.51 25.86 -1.77
CA CYS A 96 -4.95 25.80 -1.70
C CYS A 96 -5.56 26.69 -0.61
N PHE A 97 -4.81 27.03 0.43
CA PHE A 97 -5.34 27.72 1.61
C PHE A 97 -4.49 28.91 2.02
N ALA A 98 -5.16 30.06 2.27
CA ALA A 98 -4.49 31.28 2.67
C ALA A 98 -4.10 31.28 4.17
N SER A 99 -5.00 30.80 5.05
CA SER A 99 -4.77 30.87 6.50
C SER A 99 -3.80 29.79 7.00
N ARG A 100 -3.00 30.16 8.02
CA ARG A 100 -2.09 29.21 8.68
C ARG A 100 -2.83 28.08 9.38
N GLU A 101 -3.99 28.41 9.93
CA GLU A 101 -4.88 27.48 10.62
C GLU A 101 -5.42 26.41 9.66
N ALA A 102 -5.85 26.82 8.44
CA ALA A 102 -6.28 25.86 7.42
C ALA A 102 -5.13 24.95 6.98
N ARG A 103 -3.95 25.52 6.68
CA ARG A 103 -2.76 24.72 6.29
C ARG A 103 -2.35 23.75 7.39
N GLY A 104 -2.29 24.20 8.63
CA GLY A 104 -1.94 23.37 9.79
C GLY A 104 -2.97 22.26 10.01
N GLY A 105 -4.27 22.60 9.93
CA GLY A 105 -5.34 21.61 10.05
C GLY A 105 -5.33 20.56 8.95
N ALA A 106 -5.08 20.98 7.69
CA ALA A 106 -4.97 20.07 6.55
C ALA A 106 -3.87 19.01 6.77
N VAL A 107 -2.64 19.46 7.06
CA VAL A 107 -1.51 18.54 7.25
C VAL A 107 -1.59 17.77 8.56
N GLY A 108 -2.12 18.41 9.63
CA GLY A 108 -2.35 17.75 10.92
C GLY A 108 -3.34 16.60 10.81
N LEU A 109 -4.46 16.80 10.10
CA LEU A 109 -5.44 15.72 9.90
C LEU A 109 -4.86 14.59 9.04
N LEU A 110 -4.11 14.91 7.99
CA LEU A 110 -3.43 13.88 7.19
C LEU A 110 -2.43 13.10 8.05
N ALA A 111 -1.64 13.79 8.89
CA ALA A 111 -0.66 13.14 9.77
C ALA A 111 -1.30 12.15 10.74
N VAL A 112 -2.51 12.43 11.22
CA VAL A 112 -3.25 11.53 12.15
C VAL A 112 -3.98 10.41 11.40
N TRP A 113 -4.29 10.58 10.12
CA TRP A 113 -5.03 9.61 9.31
C TRP A 113 -4.17 8.91 8.25
N MET A 114 -2.85 8.86 8.42
CA MET A 114 -1.97 8.26 7.41
C MET A 114 -2.27 6.79 7.12
N THR A 115 -2.68 6.02 8.12
CA THR A 115 -3.10 4.62 7.94
C THR A 115 -4.61 4.44 7.77
N LEU A 116 -5.34 5.52 7.43
CA LEU A 116 -6.77 5.41 7.14
C LEU A 116 -7.02 4.44 5.97
N PRO A 117 -7.83 3.38 6.16
CA PRO A 117 -8.18 2.46 5.09
C PRO A 117 -8.96 3.15 3.97
N ILE A 118 -8.66 2.81 2.73
CA ILE A 118 -9.32 3.34 1.54
C ILE A 118 -10.41 2.36 1.10
N ALA A 119 -11.61 2.50 1.67
CA ALA A 119 -12.76 1.64 1.40
C ALA A 119 -12.36 0.15 1.35
N GLY A 120 -12.93 -0.64 0.43
CA GLY A 120 -12.61 -2.07 0.22
C GLY A 120 -11.40 -2.34 -0.69
N THR A 121 -10.51 -1.34 -0.90
CA THR A 121 -9.39 -1.47 -1.87
C THR A 121 -8.20 -2.26 -1.35
N SER A 122 -8.22 -2.71 -0.09
CA SER A 122 -7.06 -3.29 0.60
C SER A 122 -5.84 -2.37 0.62
N LEU A 123 -6.06 -1.05 0.63
CA LEU A 123 -5.04 -0.02 0.75
C LEU A 123 -5.30 0.89 1.93
N MET A 124 -4.23 1.47 2.46
CA MET A 124 -4.25 2.62 3.35
C MET A 124 -3.72 3.86 2.62
N LEU A 125 -3.90 5.06 3.17
CA LEU A 125 -3.28 6.27 2.62
C LEU A 125 -1.76 6.12 2.58
N MET A 126 -1.18 5.69 3.69
CA MET A 126 0.20 5.20 3.81
C MET A 126 0.17 3.95 4.68
N ASP A 127 0.98 2.96 4.35
CA ASP A 127 1.05 1.73 5.13
C ASP A 127 1.98 1.91 6.33
N PRO A 128 1.82 1.14 7.42
CA PRO A 128 2.76 1.13 8.56
C PRO A 128 4.05 0.35 8.25
N TYR A 129 4.37 0.17 6.99
CA TYR A 129 5.57 -0.44 6.43
C TYR A 129 5.93 0.22 5.09
N VAL A 130 7.07 -0.15 4.49
CA VAL A 130 7.55 0.47 3.24
C VAL A 130 7.35 -0.45 2.05
N THR A 131 6.76 0.11 0.99
CA THR A 131 6.59 -0.53 -0.32
C THR A 131 6.95 0.46 -1.43
N ALA A 132 6.96 0.00 -2.66
CA ALA A 132 7.10 0.87 -3.84
C ALA A 132 6.04 2.01 -3.85
N ARG A 133 4.82 1.73 -3.35
CA ARG A 133 3.74 2.71 -3.22
C ARG A 133 4.09 3.81 -2.21
N SER A 134 4.74 3.49 -1.11
CA SER A 134 5.13 4.47 -0.09
C SER A 134 6.03 5.57 -0.66
N VAL A 135 6.85 5.25 -1.67
CA VAL A 135 7.70 6.24 -2.38
C VAL A 135 6.92 6.95 -3.48
N SER A 136 6.07 6.23 -4.23
CA SER A 136 5.32 6.84 -5.35
C SER A 136 4.24 7.82 -4.89
N THR A 137 3.67 7.64 -3.70
CA THR A 137 2.62 8.52 -3.15
C THR A 137 3.07 9.97 -2.96
N PRO A 138 4.15 10.28 -2.22
CA PRO A 138 4.63 11.66 -2.12
C PRO A 138 5.06 12.25 -3.46
N LEU A 139 5.60 11.44 -4.38
CA LEU A 139 5.95 11.88 -5.72
C LEU A 139 4.69 12.26 -6.53
N ALA A 140 3.60 11.50 -6.42
CA ALA A 140 2.32 11.87 -7.02
C ALA A 140 1.80 13.22 -6.50
N LEU A 141 1.90 13.47 -5.19
CA LEU A 141 1.52 14.76 -4.61
C LEU A 141 2.43 15.89 -5.08
N LEU A 142 3.75 15.66 -5.18
CA LEU A 142 4.69 16.65 -5.73
C LEU A 142 4.40 16.94 -7.21
N ALA A 143 3.99 15.95 -7.99
CA ALA A 143 3.55 16.17 -9.37
C ALA A 143 2.33 17.11 -9.44
N LEU A 144 1.36 16.96 -8.54
CA LEU A 144 0.22 17.89 -8.43
C LEU A 144 0.68 19.30 -8.01
N VAL A 145 1.62 19.41 -7.08
CA VAL A 145 2.23 20.72 -6.70
C VAL A 145 2.89 21.39 -7.91
N GLY A 146 3.70 20.63 -8.66
CA GLY A 146 4.37 21.11 -9.87
C GLY A 146 3.38 21.54 -10.96
N ALA A 147 2.33 20.73 -11.19
CA ALA A 147 1.26 21.06 -12.14
C ALA A 147 0.51 22.32 -11.73
N MET A 148 0.16 22.49 -10.45
CA MET A 148 -0.45 23.72 -9.96
C MET A 148 0.50 24.94 -10.12
N GLN A 149 1.79 24.77 -9.88
CA GLN A 149 2.76 25.84 -10.06
C GLN A 149 2.86 26.30 -11.52
N PHE A 150 2.76 25.36 -12.44
CA PHE A 150 2.76 25.64 -13.88
C PHE A 150 1.46 26.33 -14.33
N LEU A 151 0.30 25.84 -13.90
CA LEU A 151 -1.04 26.27 -14.33
C LEU A 151 -1.50 27.57 -13.64
N LEU A 152 -1.18 27.72 -12.34
CA LEU A 152 -1.54 28.87 -11.51
C LEU A 152 -0.25 29.49 -10.92
N PRO A 153 0.57 30.16 -11.75
CA PRO A 153 1.80 30.79 -11.28
C PRO A 153 1.50 31.97 -10.35
N GLN A 154 2.43 32.25 -9.44
CA GLN A 154 2.30 33.38 -8.49
C GLN A 154 2.67 34.74 -9.10
N PHE A 155 3.28 34.76 -10.30
CA PHE A 155 3.75 35.94 -11.00
C PHE A 155 2.90 36.15 -12.25
N GLU A 156 2.60 37.41 -12.58
CA GLU A 156 1.70 37.73 -13.71
C GLU A 156 2.46 37.89 -15.03
N SER A 157 3.74 38.30 -14.99
CA SER A 157 4.51 38.59 -16.20
C SER A 157 6.02 38.49 -15.98
N GLY A 158 6.78 38.60 -17.07
CA GLY A 158 8.24 38.71 -17.04
C GLY A 158 9.00 37.39 -16.92
N GLU A 159 10.29 37.48 -16.61
CA GLU A 159 11.19 36.33 -16.47
C GLU A 159 10.85 35.45 -15.25
N GLU A 160 10.30 36.05 -14.19
CA GLU A 160 9.87 35.36 -12.99
C GLU A 160 8.70 34.41 -13.28
N LEU A 161 7.74 34.82 -14.10
CA LEU A 161 6.65 33.97 -14.57
C LEU A 161 7.18 32.75 -15.35
N LYS A 162 8.10 33.00 -16.31
CA LYS A 162 8.69 31.94 -17.12
C LYS A 162 9.50 30.96 -16.23
N ALA A 163 10.28 31.47 -15.29
CA ALA A 163 11.03 30.66 -14.35
C ALA A 163 10.12 29.83 -13.44
N CYS A 164 9.05 30.42 -12.90
CA CYS A 164 8.07 29.73 -12.07
C CYS A 164 7.38 28.57 -12.83
N ARG A 165 6.92 28.84 -14.07
CA ARG A 165 6.31 27.80 -14.92
C ARG A 165 7.30 26.70 -15.28
N ARG A 166 8.54 27.04 -15.66
CA ARG A 166 9.58 26.04 -15.97
C ARG A 166 9.88 25.16 -14.76
N GLN A 167 10.03 25.72 -13.57
CA GLN A 167 10.25 24.97 -12.33
C GLN A 167 9.06 24.05 -12.01
N GLY A 168 7.82 24.56 -12.15
CA GLY A 168 6.62 23.77 -11.95
C GLY A 168 6.53 22.58 -12.90
N LEU A 169 6.78 22.81 -14.19
CA LEU A 169 6.77 21.75 -15.20
C LEU A 169 7.87 20.72 -14.92
N MET A 170 9.08 21.16 -14.59
CA MET A 170 10.20 20.29 -14.26
C MET A 170 9.89 19.42 -13.03
N LEU A 171 9.36 20.03 -11.96
CA LEU A 171 8.94 19.30 -10.77
C LEU A 171 7.88 18.25 -11.09
N CYS A 172 6.85 18.62 -11.88
CA CYS A 172 5.80 17.71 -12.31
C CYS A 172 6.38 16.52 -13.10
N CYS A 173 7.20 16.77 -14.11
CA CYS A 173 7.77 15.71 -14.96
C CYS A 173 8.69 14.79 -14.18
N VAL A 174 9.59 15.32 -13.34
CA VAL A 174 10.53 14.53 -12.52
C VAL A 174 9.76 13.69 -11.50
N ALA A 175 8.77 14.28 -10.85
CA ALA A 175 7.95 13.58 -9.87
C ALA A 175 7.11 12.46 -10.51
N LEU A 176 6.50 12.69 -11.69
CA LEU A 176 5.78 11.65 -12.43
C LEU A 176 6.71 10.53 -12.90
N ALA A 177 7.89 10.87 -13.44
CA ALA A 177 8.88 9.88 -13.84
C ALA A 177 9.34 9.02 -12.64
N GLY A 178 9.62 9.67 -11.50
CA GLY A 178 9.97 8.97 -10.27
C GLY A 178 8.84 8.08 -9.74
N ALA A 179 7.61 8.59 -9.73
CA ALA A 179 6.44 7.79 -9.31
C ALA A 179 6.24 6.56 -10.20
N GLY A 180 6.39 6.71 -11.53
CA GLY A 180 6.30 5.62 -12.49
C GLY A 180 7.44 4.61 -12.37
N ALA A 181 8.66 5.07 -12.11
CA ALA A 181 9.83 4.22 -11.90
C ALA A 181 9.71 3.36 -10.62
N MET A 182 9.14 3.93 -9.55
CA MET A 182 8.90 3.19 -8.31
C MET A 182 7.70 2.27 -8.40
N HIS A 183 6.58 2.76 -8.93
CA HIS A 183 5.35 1.98 -9.05
C HIS A 183 4.58 2.39 -10.33
N PRO A 184 4.74 1.70 -11.47
CA PRO A 184 4.20 2.10 -12.76
C PRO A 184 2.70 2.41 -12.75
N LEU A 185 1.91 1.58 -12.06
CA LEU A 185 0.47 1.76 -11.96
C LEU A 185 0.09 3.03 -11.19
N MET A 186 0.76 3.30 -10.05
CA MET A 186 0.53 4.54 -9.29
C MET A 186 1.02 5.76 -10.04
N GLY A 187 2.11 5.64 -10.81
CA GLY A 187 2.57 6.68 -11.74
C GLY A 187 1.54 7.00 -12.82
N ALA A 188 0.89 5.99 -13.38
CA ALA A 188 -0.18 6.19 -14.36
C ALA A 188 -1.39 6.92 -13.75
N TYR A 189 -1.79 6.58 -12.51
CA TYR A 189 -2.86 7.29 -11.80
C TYR A 189 -2.46 8.72 -11.42
N ALA A 190 -1.19 8.95 -11.07
CA ALA A 190 -0.68 10.30 -10.86
C ALA A 190 -0.74 11.14 -12.15
N LEU A 191 -0.36 10.58 -13.29
CA LEU A 191 -0.48 11.24 -14.59
C LEU A 191 -1.94 11.57 -14.92
N GLY A 192 -2.86 10.62 -14.75
CA GLY A 192 -4.31 10.84 -14.93
C GLY A 192 -4.82 11.96 -14.03
N SER A 193 -4.36 12.02 -12.77
CA SER A 193 -4.71 13.09 -11.83
C SER A 193 -4.17 14.46 -12.28
N VAL A 194 -2.94 14.53 -12.79
CA VAL A 194 -2.36 15.77 -13.34
C VAL A 194 -3.14 16.25 -14.56
N LEU A 195 -3.52 15.36 -15.49
CA LEU A 195 -4.32 15.70 -16.65
C LEU A 195 -5.71 16.21 -16.26
N LEU A 196 -6.37 15.53 -15.32
CA LEU A 196 -7.66 15.96 -14.77
C LEU A 196 -7.54 17.32 -14.05
N LEU A 197 -6.43 17.57 -13.34
CA LEU A 197 -6.18 18.87 -12.71
C LEU A 197 -6.06 19.97 -13.76
N GLY A 198 -5.35 19.71 -14.86
CA GLY A 198 -5.26 20.64 -15.99
C GLY A 198 -6.63 20.99 -16.57
N ALA A 199 -7.48 19.99 -16.80
CA ALA A 199 -8.85 20.22 -17.23
C ALA A 199 -9.66 20.98 -16.17
N ALA A 200 -9.56 20.60 -14.89
CA ALA A 200 -10.34 21.19 -13.79
C ALA A 200 -10.02 22.67 -13.53
N LEU A 201 -8.77 23.11 -13.81
CA LEU A 201 -8.28 24.48 -13.66
C LEU A 201 -8.52 25.36 -14.90
N SER A 202 -9.05 24.81 -16.00
CA SER A 202 -9.36 25.61 -17.20
C SER A 202 -10.35 26.75 -16.87
N GLU A 203 -10.07 27.95 -17.36
CA GLU A 203 -10.96 29.13 -17.24
C GLU A 203 -12.27 28.90 -17.93
N SER A 204 -12.24 28.36 -19.16
CA SER A 204 -13.43 28.05 -19.95
C SER A 204 -14.23 26.91 -19.32
N ARG A 205 -15.49 27.17 -18.96
CA ARG A 205 -16.41 26.14 -18.46
C ARG A 205 -16.58 25.01 -19.48
N LEU A 206 -16.61 25.31 -20.76
CA LEU A 206 -16.76 24.33 -21.83
C LEU A 206 -15.54 23.38 -21.87
N VAL A 207 -14.31 23.95 -21.91
CA VAL A 207 -13.06 23.18 -21.91
C VAL A 207 -12.93 22.35 -20.64
N ARG A 208 -13.30 22.89 -19.50
CA ARG A 208 -13.27 22.19 -18.22
C ARG A 208 -14.19 20.96 -18.21
N VAL A 209 -15.45 21.13 -18.61
CA VAL A 209 -16.41 20.02 -18.61
C VAL A 209 -16.04 18.98 -19.66
N TRP A 210 -15.83 19.40 -20.91
CA TRP A 210 -15.50 18.45 -21.98
C TRP A 210 -14.12 17.84 -21.85
N GLY A 211 -13.16 18.55 -21.23
CA GLY A 211 -11.84 17.99 -20.90
C GLY A 211 -11.95 16.85 -19.90
N MET A 212 -12.71 17.03 -18.80
CA MET A 212 -12.91 15.97 -17.82
C MET A 212 -13.73 14.80 -18.39
N VAL A 213 -14.78 15.08 -19.16
CA VAL A 213 -15.57 14.05 -19.84
C VAL A 213 -14.71 13.29 -20.86
N GLY A 214 -13.91 14.00 -21.66
CA GLY A 214 -13.00 13.38 -22.63
C GLY A 214 -11.98 12.46 -21.98
N LEU A 215 -11.38 12.87 -20.87
CA LEU A 215 -10.48 12.02 -20.11
C LEU A 215 -11.19 10.78 -19.55
N GLY A 216 -12.44 10.93 -19.08
CA GLY A 216 -13.25 9.80 -18.64
C GLY A 216 -13.57 8.82 -19.77
N LEU A 217 -13.97 9.33 -20.93
CA LEU A 217 -14.21 8.50 -22.11
C LEU A 217 -12.92 7.81 -22.60
N THR A 218 -11.78 8.50 -22.53
CA THR A 218 -10.49 7.92 -22.86
C THR A 218 -10.15 6.77 -21.89
N ALA A 219 -10.37 6.95 -20.59
CA ALA A 219 -10.14 5.88 -19.61
C ALA A 219 -11.04 4.66 -19.86
N LEU A 220 -12.32 4.88 -20.19
CA LEU A 220 -13.25 3.80 -20.55
C LEU A 220 -12.81 3.10 -21.84
N ALA A 221 -12.45 3.84 -22.87
CA ALA A 221 -11.98 3.28 -24.13
C ALA A 221 -10.67 2.48 -23.97
N MET A 222 -9.75 2.96 -23.12
CA MET A 222 -8.53 2.21 -22.78
C MET A 222 -8.87 0.94 -22.03
N ALA A 223 -9.78 0.96 -21.06
CA ALA A 223 -10.19 -0.23 -20.31
C ALA A 223 -10.89 -1.25 -21.24
N ASP A 224 -11.74 -0.80 -22.14
CA ASP A 224 -12.39 -1.64 -23.14
C ASP A 224 -11.36 -2.26 -24.11
N GLY A 225 -10.44 -1.45 -24.64
CA GLY A 225 -9.35 -1.91 -25.49
C GLY A 225 -8.45 -2.95 -24.82
N LEU A 226 -8.11 -2.77 -23.55
CA LEU A 226 -7.37 -3.75 -22.76
C LEU A 226 -8.18 -5.05 -22.60
N GLN A 227 -9.48 -4.96 -22.33
CA GLN A 227 -10.35 -6.11 -22.17
C GLN A 227 -10.51 -6.90 -23.49
N LEU A 228 -10.62 -6.20 -24.61
CA LEU A 228 -10.78 -6.82 -25.93
C LEU A 228 -9.46 -7.44 -26.45
N SER A 229 -8.32 -6.86 -26.12
CA SER A 229 -7.00 -7.34 -26.55
C SER A 229 -6.44 -8.50 -25.70
N ALA A 230 -6.97 -8.70 -24.50
CA ALA A 230 -6.49 -9.72 -23.58
C ALA A 230 -6.97 -11.11 -24.01
N ALA A 231 -6.07 -12.11 -23.97
CA ALA A 231 -6.44 -13.50 -24.15
C ALA A 231 -7.34 -13.97 -22.99
N PRO A 232 -8.26 -14.93 -23.25
CA PRO A 232 -9.00 -15.61 -22.19
C PRO A 232 -8.05 -16.24 -21.16
N GLU A 233 -8.41 -16.15 -19.89
CA GLU A 233 -7.67 -16.77 -18.81
C GLU A 233 -7.90 -18.28 -18.77
N ASP A 234 -6.82 -19.04 -18.47
CA ASP A 234 -6.99 -20.45 -18.15
C ASP A 234 -7.69 -20.63 -16.79
N GLU A 235 -8.26 -21.82 -16.55
CA GLU A 235 -9.10 -22.08 -15.41
C GLU A 235 -8.36 -21.94 -14.06
N ILE A 236 -7.08 -22.37 -13.99
CA ILE A 236 -6.29 -22.30 -12.76
C ILE A 236 -5.97 -20.84 -12.46
N TYR A 237 -5.48 -20.10 -13.43
CA TYR A 237 -5.16 -18.69 -13.27
C TYR A 237 -6.41 -17.87 -12.91
N ARG A 238 -7.56 -18.16 -13.55
CA ARG A 238 -8.84 -17.51 -13.23
C ARG A 238 -9.23 -17.72 -11.77
N ARG A 239 -9.04 -18.92 -11.22
CA ARG A 239 -9.30 -19.18 -9.78
C ARG A 239 -8.44 -18.29 -8.90
N VAL A 240 -7.15 -18.12 -9.23
CA VAL A 240 -6.26 -17.20 -8.49
C VAL A 240 -6.78 -15.76 -8.57
N MET A 241 -7.20 -15.30 -9.75
CA MET A 241 -7.74 -13.94 -9.91
C MET A 241 -8.96 -13.70 -9.03
N LEU A 242 -9.88 -14.68 -8.95
CA LEU A 242 -11.09 -14.60 -8.16
C LEU A 242 -10.85 -14.62 -6.65
N THR A 243 -9.68 -15.06 -6.17
CA THR A 243 -9.33 -14.94 -4.74
C THR A 243 -9.09 -13.49 -4.31
N ARG A 244 -8.98 -12.55 -5.24
CA ARG A 244 -8.75 -11.12 -4.99
C ARG A 244 -10.08 -10.36 -4.87
N SER A 245 -10.92 -10.71 -3.91
CA SER A 245 -12.27 -10.16 -3.72
C SER A 245 -12.29 -8.62 -3.72
N TYR A 246 -11.27 -7.98 -3.16
CA TYR A 246 -11.15 -6.52 -3.10
C TYR A 246 -11.01 -5.84 -4.48
N TRP A 247 -10.83 -6.58 -5.57
CA TRP A 247 -10.88 -6.04 -6.94
C TRP A 247 -12.29 -5.89 -7.49
N PHE A 248 -13.25 -6.61 -6.90
CA PHE A 248 -14.60 -6.77 -7.45
C PHE A 248 -15.62 -6.11 -6.56
N LEU A 249 -16.21 -5.01 -7.03
CA LEU A 249 -17.20 -4.27 -6.26
C LEU A 249 -18.44 -5.11 -5.88
N SER A 250 -18.72 -6.19 -6.61
CA SER A 250 -19.80 -7.16 -6.27
C SER A 250 -19.54 -7.90 -4.95
N GLU A 251 -18.28 -8.04 -4.56
CA GLU A 251 -17.88 -8.74 -3.34
C GLU A 251 -17.78 -7.80 -2.11
N TRP A 252 -17.98 -6.50 -2.32
CA TRP A 252 -17.82 -5.50 -1.28
C TRP A 252 -19.04 -5.38 -0.38
N HIS A 253 -18.80 -5.13 0.89
CA HIS A 253 -19.85 -4.82 1.85
C HIS A 253 -20.42 -3.40 1.61
N TRP A 254 -21.66 -3.17 2.03
CA TRP A 254 -22.35 -1.88 1.83
C TRP A 254 -21.58 -0.68 2.40
N TYR A 255 -20.89 -0.84 3.52
CA TYR A 255 -20.12 0.24 4.15
C TYR A 255 -18.86 0.62 3.34
N GLU A 256 -18.31 -0.31 2.57
CA GLU A 256 -17.18 -0.05 1.67
C GLU A 256 -17.63 0.84 0.49
N TRP A 257 -18.85 0.65 0.00
CA TRP A 257 -19.46 1.56 -0.98
C TRP A 257 -19.63 2.97 -0.44
N VAL A 258 -20.00 3.14 0.85
CA VAL A 258 -20.03 4.46 1.49
C VAL A 258 -18.65 5.11 1.46
N GLY A 259 -17.58 4.33 1.66
CA GLY A 259 -16.19 4.81 1.57
C GLY A 259 -15.78 5.28 0.15
N LEU A 260 -16.45 4.84 -0.91
CA LEU A 260 -16.26 5.41 -2.26
C LEU A 260 -17.13 6.65 -2.51
N ILE A 261 -18.39 6.58 -2.13
CA ILE A 261 -19.37 7.63 -2.46
C ILE A 261 -19.15 8.89 -1.59
N ALA A 262 -18.90 8.73 -0.30
CA ALA A 262 -18.78 9.86 0.62
C ALA A 262 -17.61 10.81 0.27
N PRO A 263 -16.37 10.34 0.01
CA PRO A 263 -15.28 11.23 -0.39
C PRO A 263 -15.57 12.02 -1.65
N VAL A 264 -16.15 11.38 -2.67
CA VAL A 264 -16.53 12.03 -3.93
C VAL A 264 -17.60 13.08 -3.67
N THR A 265 -18.63 12.76 -2.87
CA THR A 265 -19.70 13.69 -2.52
C THR A 265 -19.19 14.91 -1.75
N ILE A 266 -18.32 14.69 -0.74
CA ILE A 266 -17.68 15.78 0.03
C ILE A 266 -16.91 16.71 -0.91
N LEU A 267 -16.11 16.14 -1.79
CA LEU A 267 -15.31 16.92 -2.73
C LEU A 267 -16.17 17.68 -3.76
N LEU A 268 -17.28 17.08 -4.22
CA LEU A 268 -18.25 17.78 -5.08
C LEU A 268 -18.93 18.94 -4.35
N VAL A 269 -19.34 18.77 -3.09
CA VAL A 269 -19.90 19.86 -2.28
C VAL A 269 -18.90 21.01 -2.15
N ILE A 270 -17.63 20.73 -1.90
CA ILE A 270 -16.55 21.72 -1.82
C ILE A 270 -16.35 22.41 -3.20
N ALA A 271 -16.35 21.62 -4.28
CA ALA A 271 -16.14 22.12 -5.64
C ALA A 271 -17.28 22.99 -6.17
N LEU A 272 -18.51 22.75 -5.71
CA LEU A 272 -19.74 23.47 -6.10
C LEU A 272 -20.10 24.61 -5.12
N GLY A 273 -19.49 24.65 -3.96
CA GLY A 273 -19.71 25.67 -2.93
C GLY A 273 -19.40 27.09 -3.40
N ARG A 274 -19.81 28.09 -2.60
CA ARG A 274 -19.52 29.50 -2.89
C ARG A 274 -18.02 29.72 -3.02
N ARG A 275 -17.62 30.34 -4.13
CA ARG A 275 -16.23 30.70 -4.40
C ARG A 275 -15.93 32.08 -3.81
N ARG A 276 -14.73 32.21 -3.29
CA ARG A 276 -14.09 33.49 -2.99
C ARG A 276 -12.95 33.69 -4.00
N ASP A 277 -12.57 34.91 -4.22
CA ASP A 277 -11.39 35.22 -5.02
C ASP A 277 -10.16 34.51 -4.41
N GLY A 278 -9.38 33.85 -5.24
CA GLY A 278 -8.21 33.07 -4.82
C GLY A 278 -8.50 31.58 -4.46
N ASP A 279 -9.73 31.09 -4.65
CA ASP A 279 -10.11 29.70 -4.37
C ASP A 279 -9.83 28.74 -5.55
N GLU A 280 -9.25 29.20 -6.67
CA GLU A 280 -9.09 28.42 -7.90
C GLU A 280 -8.34 27.11 -7.67
N ALA A 281 -7.22 27.16 -6.95
CA ALA A 281 -6.40 26.00 -6.64
C ALA A 281 -7.17 24.95 -5.81
N ARG A 282 -7.87 25.39 -4.76
CA ARG A 282 -8.68 24.54 -3.89
C ARG A 282 -9.82 23.88 -4.66
N VAL A 283 -10.57 24.66 -5.40
CA VAL A 283 -11.72 24.19 -6.18
C VAL A 283 -11.29 23.30 -7.34
N GLY A 284 -10.17 23.62 -8.01
CA GLY A 284 -9.59 22.80 -9.07
C GLY A 284 -9.15 21.43 -8.54
N LEU A 285 -8.47 21.40 -7.38
CA LEU A 285 -8.03 20.15 -6.73
C LEU A 285 -9.23 19.28 -6.32
N ALA A 286 -10.28 19.88 -5.74
CA ALA A 286 -11.50 19.17 -5.36
C ALA A 286 -12.23 18.58 -6.58
N ARG A 287 -12.33 19.35 -7.71
CA ARG A 287 -12.93 18.85 -8.96
C ARG A 287 -12.14 17.72 -9.57
N MET A 288 -10.82 17.86 -9.62
CA MET A 288 -9.91 16.80 -10.10
C MET A 288 -10.14 15.51 -9.34
N ALA A 289 -10.11 15.55 -8.02
CA ALA A 289 -10.24 14.36 -7.18
C ALA A 289 -11.66 13.74 -7.28
N ALA A 290 -12.72 14.57 -7.33
CA ALA A 290 -14.08 14.09 -7.55
C ALA A 290 -14.24 13.42 -8.92
N ALA A 291 -13.72 14.03 -9.99
CA ALA A 291 -13.76 13.46 -11.34
C ALA A 291 -12.96 12.15 -11.41
N ALA A 292 -11.77 12.10 -10.80
CA ALA A 292 -10.96 10.90 -10.72
C ALA A 292 -11.71 9.75 -10.03
N GLY A 293 -12.38 10.02 -8.91
CA GLY A 293 -13.19 9.03 -8.20
C GLY A 293 -14.37 8.53 -9.04
N VAL A 294 -15.11 9.42 -9.69
CA VAL A 294 -16.24 9.05 -10.58
C VAL A 294 -15.76 8.17 -11.74
N ILE A 295 -14.69 8.57 -12.42
CA ILE A 295 -14.13 7.81 -13.55
C ILE A 295 -13.70 6.42 -13.07
N ALA A 296 -12.97 6.33 -11.98
CA ALA A 296 -12.48 5.04 -11.42
C ALA A 296 -13.63 4.12 -11.03
N MET A 297 -14.66 4.64 -10.35
CA MET A 297 -15.86 3.86 -10.03
C MET A 297 -16.55 3.36 -11.29
N THR A 298 -16.71 4.21 -12.31
CA THR A 298 -17.35 3.82 -13.58
C THR A 298 -16.54 2.72 -14.27
N VAL A 299 -15.21 2.84 -14.36
CA VAL A 299 -14.34 1.81 -14.94
C VAL A 299 -14.45 0.51 -14.13
N ALA A 300 -14.44 0.57 -12.79
CA ALA A 300 -14.54 -0.62 -11.95
C ALA A 300 -15.89 -1.32 -12.09
N VAL A 301 -17.01 -0.58 -12.06
CA VAL A 301 -18.35 -1.13 -12.22
C VAL A 301 -18.55 -1.78 -13.60
N VAL A 302 -17.98 -1.21 -14.65
CA VAL A 302 -18.15 -1.75 -16.00
C VAL A 302 -17.24 -2.93 -16.28
N PHE A 303 -15.96 -2.86 -15.90
CA PHE A 303 -14.93 -3.79 -16.36
C PHE A 303 -14.32 -4.69 -15.27
N ALA A 304 -14.41 -4.34 -13.99
CA ALA A 304 -13.88 -5.17 -12.90
C ALA A 304 -14.98 -6.05 -12.30
N ARG A 305 -15.42 -7.08 -13.05
CA ARG A 305 -16.47 -8.01 -12.66
C ARG A 305 -15.95 -9.44 -12.65
N THR A 306 -16.43 -10.27 -11.72
CA THR A 306 -16.08 -11.69 -11.60
C THR A 306 -16.46 -12.54 -12.81
N GLY A 307 -17.51 -12.15 -13.55
CA GLY A 307 -18.01 -12.86 -14.75
C GLY A 307 -17.29 -12.54 -16.06
N MET A 308 -16.25 -11.72 -16.06
CA MET A 308 -15.51 -11.37 -17.28
C MET A 308 -14.66 -12.54 -17.79
N LYS A 309 -14.40 -12.58 -19.11
CA LYS A 309 -13.50 -13.58 -19.72
C LYS A 309 -12.04 -13.38 -19.34
N THR A 310 -11.66 -12.16 -19.03
CA THR A 310 -10.34 -11.77 -18.53
C THR A 310 -10.50 -10.71 -17.44
N HIS A 311 -9.66 -10.76 -16.42
CA HIS A 311 -9.68 -9.83 -15.30
C HIS A 311 -8.55 -8.78 -15.39
N LEU A 312 -8.05 -8.49 -16.61
CA LEU A 312 -6.93 -7.57 -16.81
C LEU A 312 -7.22 -6.17 -16.24
N VAL A 313 -8.43 -5.63 -16.46
CA VAL A 313 -8.83 -4.32 -15.90
C VAL A 313 -8.98 -4.39 -14.37
N ALA A 314 -9.55 -5.47 -13.83
CA ALA A 314 -9.63 -5.68 -12.38
C ALA A 314 -8.21 -5.71 -11.75
N ARG A 315 -7.25 -6.37 -12.40
CA ARG A 315 -5.84 -6.40 -12.00
C ARG A 315 -5.17 -5.03 -12.02
N MET A 316 -5.58 -4.13 -12.93
CA MET A 316 -5.12 -2.74 -12.89
C MET A 316 -5.69 -1.96 -11.69
N GLN A 317 -6.66 -2.51 -10.97
CA GLN A 317 -7.20 -1.95 -9.73
C GLN A 317 -7.56 -0.46 -9.86
N PRO A 318 -8.52 -0.08 -10.71
CA PRO A 318 -8.82 1.32 -11.01
C PRO A 318 -9.16 2.14 -9.76
N LEU A 319 -9.70 1.50 -8.72
CA LEU A 319 -10.03 2.16 -7.45
C LEU A 319 -8.80 2.58 -6.62
N ARG A 320 -7.57 2.19 -6.99
CA ARG A 320 -6.35 2.69 -6.32
C ARG A 320 -6.15 4.20 -6.45
N ILE A 321 -6.73 4.84 -7.44
CA ILE A 321 -6.72 6.31 -7.56
C ILE A 321 -7.40 6.99 -6.35
N PHE A 322 -8.26 6.26 -5.63
CA PHE A 322 -8.87 6.74 -4.39
C PHE A 322 -7.85 7.11 -3.31
N GLN A 323 -6.61 6.64 -3.38
CA GLN A 323 -5.55 7.15 -2.51
C GLN A 323 -5.40 8.67 -2.65
N VAL A 324 -5.34 9.19 -3.87
CA VAL A 324 -5.28 10.64 -4.13
C VAL A 324 -6.59 11.32 -3.71
N VAL A 325 -7.75 10.71 -4.00
CA VAL A 325 -9.06 11.22 -3.61
C VAL A 325 -9.18 11.41 -2.10
N TYR A 326 -8.76 10.41 -1.32
CA TYR A 326 -8.78 10.45 0.13
C TYR A 326 -7.77 11.45 0.71
N VAL A 327 -6.55 11.54 0.15
CA VAL A 327 -5.58 12.58 0.56
C VAL A 327 -6.18 13.95 0.35
N VAL A 328 -6.75 14.23 -0.83
CA VAL A 328 -7.36 15.54 -1.12
C VAL A 328 -8.54 15.81 -0.19
N MET A 329 -9.43 14.85 0.02
CA MET A 329 -10.54 14.97 0.98
C MET A 329 -10.03 15.29 2.38
N THR A 330 -9.04 14.57 2.86
CA THR A 330 -8.44 14.77 4.20
C THR A 330 -7.84 16.17 4.34
N LEU A 331 -7.11 16.64 3.32
CA LEU A 331 -6.59 18.01 3.31
C LEU A 331 -7.70 19.06 3.37
N MET A 332 -8.79 18.86 2.63
CA MET A 332 -9.94 19.78 2.62
C MET A 332 -10.67 19.79 3.97
N LEU A 333 -10.96 18.61 4.52
CA LEU A 333 -11.61 18.50 5.83
C LEU A 333 -10.74 19.05 6.96
N GLY A 334 -9.45 18.74 6.94
CA GLY A 334 -8.50 19.27 7.91
C GLY A 334 -8.39 20.80 7.84
N ALA A 335 -8.40 21.37 6.63
CA ALA A 335 -8.40 22.83 6.46
C ALA A 335 -9.67 23.48 7.04
N LEU A 336 -10.84 22.90 6.78
CA LEU A 336 -12.11 23.37 7.37
C LEU A 336 -12.09 23.25 8.90
N LEU A 337 -11.59 22.13 9.42
CA LEU A 337 -11.41 21.93 10.86
C LEU A 337 -10.53 23.02 11.48
N GLY A 338 -9.35 23.27 10.85
CA GLY A 338 -8.41 24.29 11.30
C GLY A 338 -8.99 25.70 11.28
N GLU A 339 -9.65 26.08 10.19
CA GLU A 339 -10.15 27.43 9.98
C GLU A 339 -11.40 27.75 10.80
N TRP A 340 -12.35 26.80 10.91
CA TRP A 340 -13.67 27.10 11.50
C TRP A 340 -13.79 26.63 12.94
N VAL A 341 -13.18 25.51 13.33
CA VAL A 341 -13.33 24.89 14.65
C VAL A 341 -12.16 25.23 15.57
N LEU A 342 -10.94 24.91 15.13
CA LEU A 342 -9.73 25.03 15.96
C LEU A 342 -9.29 26.48 16.07
N ARG A 343 -9.28 27.20 14.96
CA ARG A 343 -8.91 28.62 14.89
C ARG A 343 -7.56 28.86 15.59
N ARG A 344 -7.38 30.01 16.23
CA ARG A 344 -6.18 30.38 17.03
C ARG A 344 -6.23 29.92 18.47
N ARG A 345 -6.94 28.82 18.79
CA ARG A 345 -7.11 28.33 20.15
C ARG A 345 -6.30 27.06 20.39
N PRO A 346 -5.07 27.15 20.97
CA PRO A 346 -4.13 26.01 21.05
C PRO A 346 -4.73 24.79 21.80
N MET A 347 -5.49 25.01 22.84
CA MET A 347 -6.14 23.91 23.58
C MET A 347 -7.10 23.09 22.73
N ARG A 348 -7.77 23.70 21.73
CA ARG A 348 -8.63 22.95 20.82
C ARG A 348 -7.82 22.05 19.89
N TRP A 349 -6.64 22.53 19.44
CA TRP A 349 -5.71 21.74 18.64
C TRP A 349 -5.23 20.53 19.42
N VAL A 350 -4.73 20.76 20.64
CA VAL A 350 -4.27 19.67 21.51
C VAL A 350 -5.40 18.67 21.74
N ALA A 351 -6.58 19.11 22.19
CA ALA A 351 -7.69 18.22 22.47
C ALA A 351 -8.15 17.42 21.25
N ALA A 352 -8.36 18.08 20.10
CA ALA A 352 -8.84 17.43 18.89
C ALA A 352 -7.81 16.41 18.34
N PHE A 353 -6.54 16.82 18.21
CA PHE A 353 -5.52 15.93 17.63
C PHE A 353 -5.09 14.83 18.60
N SER A 354 -5.09 15.05 19.92
CA SER A 354 -4.86 13.96 20.89
C SER A 354 -5.99 12.93 20.85
N LEU A 355 -7.26 13.38 20.75
CA LEU A 355 -8.39 12.47 20.62
C LEU A 355 -8.29 11.64 19.33
N LEU A 356 -8.07 12.30 18.17
CA LEU A 356 -7.95 11.62 16.88
C LEU A 356 -6.75 10.66 16.86
N ALA A 357 -5.61 11.08 17.38
CA ALA A 357 -4.41 10.23 17.48
C ALA A 357 -4.67 9.01 18.39
N GLY A 358 -5.35 9.20 19.52
CA GLY A 358 -5.74 8.10 20.40
C GLY A 358 -6.67 7.08 19.73
N VAL A 359 -7.66 7.55 18.96
CA VAL A 359 -8.54 6.68 18.18
C VAL A 359 -7.76 5.90 17.12
N THR A 360 -6.90 6.58 16.36
CA THR A 360 -6.08 5.93 15.31
C THR A 360 -5.12 4.91 15.92
N MET A 361 -4.40 5.28 16.99
CA MET A 361 -3.49 4.36 17.67
C MET A 361 -4.22 3.14 18.22
N THR A 362 -5.44 3.30 18.73
CA THR A 362 -6.26 2.19 19.20
C THR A 362 -6.66 1.27 18.03
N ALA A 363 -7.05 1.84 16.88
CA ALA A 363 -7.39 1.08 15.68
C ALA A 363 -6.18 0.28 15.17
N GLU A 364 -4.99 0.89 15.13
CA GLU A 364 -3.75 0.21 14.76
C GLU A 364 -3.42 -0.95 15.71
N ARG A 365 -3.55 -0.73 17.01
CA ARG A 365 -3.35 -1.80 18.01
C ARG A 365 -4.36 -2.94 17.87
N MET A 366 -5.57 -2.66 17.38
CA MET A 366 -6.58 -3.69 17.09
C MET A 366 -6.27 -4.43 15.78
N THR A 367 -5.59 -3.79 14.83
CA THR A 367 -5.15 -4.42 13.57
C THR A 367 -3.95 -5.34 13.80
N PHE A 368 -3.04 -4.96 14.70
CA PHE A 368 -1.81 -5.71 15.03
C PHE A 368 -1.75 -6.03 16.53
N PRO A 369 -2.67 -6.90 17.05
CA PRO A 369 -2.85 -7.11 18.49
C PRO A 369 -1.64 -7.77 19.15
N ASP A 370 -0.99 -8.71 18.47
CA ASP A 370 0.11 -9.52 18.99
C ASP A 370 1.49 -8.97 18.65
N SER A 371 1.57 -8.00 17.73
CA SER A 371 2.84 -7.38 17.34
C SER A 371 3.19 -6.17 18.22
N ARG A 372 4.47 -5.87 18.32
CA ARG A 372 4.91 -4.61 18.95
C ARG A 372 4.46 -3.44 18.10
N HIS A 373 4.05 -2.36 18.73
CA HIS A 373 3.61 -1.15 18.00
C HIS A 373 4.72 -0.55 17.12
N LEU A 374 5.98 -0.69 17.53
CA LEU A 374 7.16 -0.32 16.76
C LEU A 374 8.11 -1.51 16.71
N GLU A 375 8.16 -2.19 15.57
CA GLU A 375 9.08 -3.31 15.31
C GLU A 375 10.43 -2.75 14.83
N LEU A 376 11.23 -2.25 15.75
CA LEU A 376 12.51 -1.60 15.43
C LEU A 376 13.58 -2.66 15.09
N PRO A 377 14.56 -2.32 14.22
CA PRO A 377 15.68 -3.19 13.92
C PRO A 377 16.40 -3.68 15.18
N GLY A 378 16.71 -4.98 15.26
CA GLY A 378 17.32 -5.59 16.43
C GLY A 378 16.33 -6.12 17.49
N ALA A 379 15.05 -5.75 17.43
CA ALA A 379 14.03 -6.29 18.34
C ALA A 379 13.82 -7.80 18.17
N LEU A 380 13.99 -8.33 16.96
CA LEU A 380 14.04 -9.78 16.67
C LEU A 380 15.32 -10.46 17.14
N ALA A 381 16.41 -9.71 17.33
CA ALA A 381 17.70 -10.25 17.78
C ALA A 381 17.74 -10.52 19.30
N TRP A 382 16.73 -10.10 20.05
CA TRP A 382 16.70 -10.18 21.50
C TRP A 382 16.06 -11.48 22.02
N GLY A 383 16.11 -12.56 21.29
CA GLY A 383 15.66 -13.87 21.73
C GLY A 383 14.14 -13.95 22.00
N PRO A 384 13.61 -15.13 22.33
CA PRO A 384 12.21 -15.26 22.70
C PRO A 384 11.96 -14.39 23.94
N THR A 385 11.28 -13.26 23.74
CA THR A 385 10.75 -12.50 24.86
C THR A 385 9.67 -13.36 25.50
N THR A 386 9.84 -13.70 26.76
CA THR A 386 8.88 -14.46 27.57
C THR A 386 7.56 -13.71 27.78
N ASP A 387 7.47 -12.45 27.38
CA ASP A 387 6.32 -11.60 27.51
C ASP A 387 5.85 -11.09 26.15
N GLY A 388 4.81 -11.74 25.58
CA GLY A 388 3.85 -11.17 24.68
C GLY A 388 4.38 -10.51 23.40
N GLY A 389 4.86 -11.27 22.45
CA GLY A 389 5.06 -10.87 21.05
C GLY A 389 4.39 -11.88 20.13
N ASN A 390 4.29 -11.55 18.83
CA ASN A 390 3.71 -12.43 17.84
C ASN A 390 4.43 -13.79 17.84
N GLN A 391 3.68 -14.86 18.09
CA GLN A 391 4.27 -16.20 18.30
C GLN A 391 4.72 -16.84 16.98
N PHE A 392 4.11 -16.48 15.85
CA PHE A 392 4.61 -16.88 14.53
C PHE A 392 5.95 -16.21 14.23
N GLU A 393 6.07 -14.92 14.52
CA GLU A 393 7.32 -14.18 14.40
C GLU A 393 8.45 -14.82 15.21
N GLN A 394 8.17 -15.23 16.45
CA GLN A 394 9.13 -15.95 17.30
C GLN A 394 9.56 -17.29 16.67
N ALA A 395 8.59 -18.06 16.15
CA ALA A 395 8.88 -19.32 15.48
C ALA A 395 9.72 -19.10 14.21
N PHE A 396 9.40 -18.11 13.41
CA PHE A 396 10.13 -17.78 12.18
C PHE A 396 11.55 -17.26 12.46
N ALA A 397 11.74 -16.48 13.52
CA ALA A 397 13.05 -16.06 13.98
C ALA A 397 13.89 -17.26 14.48
N TRP A 398 13.27 -18.21 15.20
CA TRP A 398 13.92 -19.44 15.61
C TRP A 398 14.34 -20.27 14.38
N ILE A 399 13.46 -20.44 13.38
CA ILE A 399 13.76 -21.13 12.12
C ILE A 399 14.98 -20.52 11.44
N ARG A 400 15.06 -19.21 11.34
CA ARG A 400 16.20 -18.50 10.75
C ARG A 400 17.52 -18.88 11.44
N ALA A 401 17.50 -18.96 12.75
CA ALA A 401 18.72 -19.20 13.56
C ALA A 401 19.13 -20.67 13.60
N ASN A 402 18.18 -21.63 13.50
CA ASN A 402 18.41 -23.03 13.89
C ASN A 402 18.24 -24.04 12.75
N THR A 403 17.86 -23.61 11.53
CA THR A 403 17.65 -24.54 10.41
C THR A 403 18.59 -24.26 9.23
N PRO A 404 18.87 -25.25 8.37
CA PRO A 404 19.69 -25.04 7.17
C PRO A 404 19.11 -23.99 6.22
N LYS A 405 19.97 -23.23 5.52
CA LYS A 405 19.52 -22.18 4.58
C LYS A 405 18.75 -22.72 3.38
N ASP A 406 19.01 -23.96 2.98
CA ASP A 406 18.37 -24.68 1.89
C ASP A 406 17.10 -25.43 2.29
N ALA A 407 16.76 -25.42 3.59
CA ALA A 407 15.54 -26.06 4.08
C ALA A 407 14.29 -25.49 3.41
N VAL A 408 13.35 -26.39 3.03
CA VAL A 408 12.04 -26.05 2.48
C VAL A 408 10.98 -26.32 3.53
N PHE A 409 10.14 -25.33 3.75
CA PHE A 409 9.07 -25.38 4.75
C PHE A 409 7.69 -25.52 4.12
N ALA A 410 6.79 -26.11 4.88
CA ALA A 410 5.34 -26.03 4.64
C ALA A 410 4.65 -25.60 5.95
N LEU A 411 3.60 -24.82 5.82
CA LEU A 411 2.68 -24.45 6.89
C LEU A 411 1.28 -24.25 6.27
N ASP A 412 0.26 -24.05 7.09
CA ASP A 412 -1.07 -23.79 6.54
C ASP A 412 -1.02 -22.68 5.49
N ALA A 413 -1.50 -22.95 4.27
CA ALA A 413 -1.46 -21.99 3.17
C ALA A 413 -2.16 -20.66 3.49
N GLN A 414 -3.12 -20.67 4.41
CA GLN A 414 -3.88 -19.51 4.86
C GLN A 414 -3.41 -18.95 6.21
N TYR A 415 -2.25 -19.38 6.71
CA TYR A 415 -1.75 -18.93 8.03
C TYR A 415 -1.77 -17.41 8.19
N ILE A 416 -1.38 -16.69 7.15
CA ILE A 416 -1.25 -15.24 7.13
C ILE A 416 -2.61 -14.50 7.19
N THR A 417 -3.72 -15.21 7.04
CA THR A 417 -5.08 -14.66 7.11
C THR A 417 -5.83 -15.08 8.38
N LYS A 418 -5.16 -15.84 9.28
CA LYS A 418 -5.75 -16.26 10.55
C LYS A 418 -5.86 -15.08 11.51
N PRO A 419 -6.95 -14.99 12.31
CA PRO A 419 -7.07 -13.96 13.35
C PRO A 419 -5.90 -14.01 14.34
N GLY A 420 -5.36 -12.85 14.70
CA GLY A 420 -4.24 -12.74 15.64
C GLY A 420 -2.86 -13.05 15.03
N GLU A 421 -2.79 -13.36 13.75
CA GLU A 421 -1.52 -13.62 13.05
C GLU A 421 -0.78 -12.34 12.66
N ASP A 422 -1.48 -11.23 12.61
CA ASP A 422 -0.97 -9.92 12.16
C ASP A 422 -0.35 -9.93 10.75
N ALA A 423 -0.74 -10.93 9.94
CA ALA A 423 -0.27 -11.09 8.56
C ALA A 423 1.27 -11.11 8.41
N GLN A 424 2.00 -11.67 9.37
CA GLN A 424 3.46 -11.75 9.36
C GLN A 424 3.96 -12.71 8.28
N SER A 425 4.95 -12.31 7.51
CA SER A 425 5.45 -13.11 6.39
C SER A 425 6.57 -14.08 6.81
N PHE A 426 6.36 -15.36 6.55
CA PHE A 426 7.36 -16.39 6.80
C PHE A 426 8.71 -16.07 6.14
N ARG A 427 8.72 -15.78 4.81
CA ARG A 427 9.96 -15.53 4.08
C ARG A 427 10.70 -14.29 4.59
N ALA A 428 9.97 -13.25 4.95
CA ALA A 428 10.56 -12.01 5.44
C ALA A 428 11.37 -12.22 6.74
N ILE A 429 10.91 -13.11 7.61
CA ILE A 429 11.48 -13.32 8.94
C ILE A 429 12.37 -14.56 8.99
N ALA A 430 11.86 -15.71 8.51
CA ALA A 430 12.57 -16.98 8.56
C ALA A 430 13.74 -17.08 7.56
N GLU A 431 13.73 -16.30 6.50
CA GLU A 431 14.74 -16.31 5.44
C GLU A 431 14.97 -17.71 4.86
N ARG A 432 13.90 -18.51 4.75
CA ARG A 432 13.90 -19.88 4.24
C ARG A 432 12.92 -20.02 3.08
N SER A 433 13.17 -21.03 2.27
CA SER A 433 12.19 -21.43 1.23
C SER A 433 10.94 -22.02 1.88
N VAL A 434 9.79 -21.72 1.31
CA VAL A 434 8.47 -22.20 1.75
C VAL A 434 7.57 -22.43 0.57
N LEU A 435 6.66 -23.38 0.66
CA LEU A 435 5.60 -23.55 -0.35
C LEU A 435 4.72 -22.28 -0.41
N PRO A 436 4.13 -21.98 -1.57
CA PRO A 436 3.37 -20.74 -1.76
C PRO A 436 2.22 -20.57 -0.77
N ASP A 437 2.07 -19.39 -0.19
CA ASP A 437 0.92 -19.02 0.61
C ASP A 437 -0.29 -18.59 -0.26
N PHE A 438 -1.47 -18.58 0.34
CA PHE A 438 -2.71 -18.23 -0.34
C PHE A 438 -2.78 -16.73 -0.70
N SER A 439 -2.38 -15.87 0.20
CA SER A 439 -2.59 -14.44 0.08
C SER A 439 -1.51 -13.74 -0.74
N LYS A 440 -0.27 -13.72 -0.28
CA LYS A 440 0.80 -12.91 -0.87
C LYS A 440 1.34 -13.52 -2.15
N ASP A 441 1.59 -14.84 -2.16
CA ASP A 441 2.01 -15.55 -3.37
C ASP A 441 0.90 -15.61 -4.43
N GLY A 442 -0.35 -15.77 -4.00
CA GLY A 442 -1.49 -15.59 -4.91
C GLY A 442 -1.52 -14.20 -5.56
N GLY A 443 -1.13 -13.15 -4.83
CA GLY A 443 -0.92 -11.81 -5.37
C GLY A 443 0.22 -11.75 -6.41
N VAL A 444 1.33 -12.43 -6.18
CA VAL A 444 2.44 -12.55 -7.15
C VAL A 444 1.99 -13.24 -8.43
N VAL A 445 1.23 -14.34 -8.31
CA VAL A 445 0.69 -15.10 -9.46
C VAL A 445 -0.16 -14.22 -10.37
N THR A 446 -0.91 -13.27 -9.83
CA THR A 446 -1.73 -12.38 -10.68
C THR A 446 -0.90 -11.61 -11.71
N ASN A 447 0.37 -11.34 -11.43
CA ASN A 447 1.33 -10.69 -12.33
C ASN A 447 2.20 -11.69 -13.10
N GLN A 448 2.21 -12.96 -12.69
CA GLN A 448 3.00 -14.04 -13.29
C GLN A 448 2.13 -15.30 -13.52
N PRO A 449 1.27 -15.32 -14.56
CA PRO A 449 0.31 -16.43 -14.79
C PRO A 449 0.96 -17.81 -14.83
N LYS A 450 2.21 -17.91 -15.29
CA LYS A 450 2.98 -19.16 -15.35
C LYS A 450 3.17 -19.86 -13.98
N LEU A 451 3.03 -19.12 -12.87
CA LEU A 451 3.15 -19.65 -11.51
C LEU A 451 1.83 -20.24 -10.98
N ALA A 452 0.73 -20.12 -11.72
CA ALA A 452 -0.59 -20.53 -11.24
C ALA A 452 -0.65 -22.03 -10.90
N ALA A 453 -0.05 -22.88 -11.73
CA ALA A 453 -0.02 -24.33 -11.49
C ALA A 453 0.79 -24.67 -10.22
N ALA A 454 2.00 -24.10 -10.06
CA ALA A 454 2.83 -24.33 -8.87
C ALA A 454 2.18 -23.78 -7.60
N TRP A 455 1.49 -22.64 -7.68
CA TRP A 455 0.71 -22.10 -6.57
C TRP A 455 -0.43 -23.04 -6.19
N GLN A 456 -1.22 -23.54 -7.17
CA GLN A 456 -2.32 -24.47 -6.95
C GLN A 456 -1.83 -25.78 -6.31
N GLU A 457 -0.72 -26.32 -6.76
CA GLU A 457 -0.08 -27.51 -6.18
C GLU A 457 0.31 -27.30 -4.72
N GLY A 458 1.00 -26.17 -4.43
CA GLY A 458 1.36 -25.79 -3.06
C GLY A 458 0.15 -25.60 -2.16
N GLN A 459 -0.93 -24.96 -2.65
CA GLN A 459 -2.19 -24.82 -1.90
C GLN A 459 -2.79 -26.18 -1.58
N THR A 460 -2.86 -27.08 -2.56
CA THR A 460 -3.43 -28.43 -2.38
C THR A 460 -2.64 -29.23 -1.36
N ALA A 461 -1.32 -29.16 -1.37
CA ALA A 461 -0.46 -29.87 -0.43
C ALA A 461 -0.61 -29.38 1.02
N GLN A 462 -0.81 -28.07 1.20
CA GLN A 462 -0.84 -27.40 2.52
C GLN A 462 -2.26 -27.27 3.11
N THR A 463 -3.31 -27.46 2.31
CA THR A 463 -4.70 -27.31 2.80
C THR A 463 -5.01 -28.34 3.89
N GLY A 464 -5.45 -27.83 5.05
CA GLY A 464 -5.82 -28.64 6.20
C GLY A 464 -4.66 -29.35 6.88
N LEU A 465 -3.45 -28.84 6.70
CA LEU A 465 -2.18 -29.45 7.19
C LEU A 465 -2.22 -29.83 8.67
N ASP A 466 -2.83 -29.01 9.51
CA ASP A 466 -2.92 -29.23 10.95
C ASP A 466 -3.79 -30.43 11.34
N GLY A 467 -4.80 -30.74 10.52
CA GLY A 467 -5.71 -31.89 10.73
C GLY A 467 -5.29 -33.19 10.03
N GLN A 468 -4.24 -33.19 9.20
CA GLN A 468 -3.75 -34.36 8.49
C GLN A 468 -3.00 -35.33 9.42
N THR A 469 -2.97 -36.63 9.06
CA THR A 469 -2.06 -37.59 9.66
C THR A 469 -0.62 -37.37 9.21
N ASP A 470 0.34 -37.92 9.92
CA ASP A 470 1.76 -37.79 9.56
C ASP A 470 2.08 -38.46 8.22
N GLU A 471 1.42 -39.59 7.93
CA GLU A 471 1.52 -40.31 6.64
C GLU A 471 1.02 -39.42 5.49
N GLU A 472 -0.12 -38.75 5.66
CA GLU A 472 -0.66 -37.82 4.67
C GLU A 472 0.24 -36.63 4.45
N ARG A 473 0.79 -36.04 5.52
CA ARG A 473 1.77 -34.94 5.44
C ARG A 473 3.01 -35.36 4.65
N VAL A 474 3.60 -36.52 4.98
CA VAL A 474 4.76 -37.05 4.26
C VAL A 474 4.44 -37.28 2.79
N ALA A 475 3.30 -37.94 2.49
CA ALA A 475 2.90 -38.27 1.13
C ALA A 475 2.69 -37.02 0.24
N ARG A 476 2.16 -35.92 0.83
CA ARG A 476 1.88 -34.69 0.09
C ARG A 476 3.08 -33.73 -0.01
N LEU A 477 3.91 -33.66 1.05
CA LEU A 477 4.92 -32.62 1.16
C LEU A 477 6.31 -33.08 0.70
N LYS A 478 6.67 -34.34 0.93
CA LYS A 478 8.00 -34.86 0.56
C LYS A 478 8.28 -34.80 -0.96
N PRO A 479 7.32 -35.09 -1.87
CA PRO A 479 7.52 -34.94 -3.31
C PRO A 479 7.83 -33.50 -3.73
N LEU A 480 7.43 -32.49 -2.93
CA LEU A 480 7.69 -31.06 -3.15
C LEU A 480 9.00 -30.60 -2.51
N GLY A 481 9.81 -31.52 -2.00
CA GLY A 481 11.10 -31.21 -1.39
C GLY A 481 11.02 -30.61 0.03
N VAL A 482 9.85 -30.63 0.66
CA VAL A 482 9.67 -30.10 2.03
C VAL A 482 10.45 -30.97 3.03
N SER A 483 11.19 -30.32 3.89
CA SER A 483 11.99 -30.94 4.97
C SER A 483 11.54 -30.55 6.36
N TRP A 484 10.73 -29.51 6.50
CA TRP A 484 10.21 -28.99 7.76
C TRP A 484 8.75 -28.55 7.64
N VAL A 485 8.01 -28.68 8.73
CA VAL A 485 6.62 -28.20 8.82
C VAL A 485 6.45 -27.29 10.03
N VAL A 486 5.66 -26.25 9.87
CA VAL A 486 5.14 -25.45 10.97
C VAL A 486 3.67 -25.82 11.14
N LEU A 487 3.33 -26.37 12.29
CA LEU A 487 1.98 -26.83 12.63
C LEU A 487 1.42 -25.99 13.78
N GLU A 488 0.10 -25.86 13.85
CA GLU A 488 -0.53 -25.35 15.08
C GLU A 488 -0.15 -26.18 16.28
N ARG A 489 -0.01 -25.53 17.46
CA ARG A 489 0.36 -26.22 18.70
C ARG A 489 -0.51 -27.45 18.98
N GLY A 490 -1.81 -27.36 18.70
CA GLY A 490 -2.79 -28.43 18.94
C GLY A 490 -2.76 -29.57 17.94
N ALA A 491 -2.10 -29.45 16.79
CA ALA A 491 -2.07 -30.46 15.74
C ALA A 491 -1.40 -31.76 16.27
N ALA A 492 -2.04 -32.93 16.05
CA ALA A 492 -1.44 -34.22 16.41
C ALA A 492 -0.30 -34.56 15.45
N THR A 493 0.86 -34.93 15.98
CA THR A 493 2.01 -35.41 15.19
C THR A 493 2.99 -36.18 16.05
N GLY A 494 3.60 -37.21 15.47
CA GLY A 494 4.78 -37.93 16.03
C GLY A 494 6.10 -37.44 15.48
N PHE A 495 6.13 -36.36 14.66
CA PHE A 495 7.38 -35.77 14.17
C PHE A 495 8.22 -35.19 15.30
N ALA A 496 9.53 -35.17 15.13
CA ALA A 496 10.43 -34.49 16.04
C ALA A 496 10.27 -32.99 15.91
N CYS A 497 9.69 -32.33 16.92
CA CYS A 497 9.48 -30.90 16.96
C CYS A 497 10.56 -30.23 17.81
N GLU A 498 11.43 -29.47 17.17
CA GLU A 498 12.58 -28.80 17.79
C GLU A 498 12.27 -27.47 18.44
N PHE A 499 11.10 -26.88 18.08
CA PHE A 499 10.58 -25.64 18.68
C PHE A 499 9.07 -25.77 18.92
N VAL A 500 8.62 -25.24 20.07
CA VAL A 500 7.19 -25.19 20.43
C VAL A 500 6.95 -23.91 21.24
N ASN A 501 5.92 -23.15 20.89
CA ASN A 501 5.41 -22.04 21.69
C ASN A 501 3.88 -22.14 21.92
N GLY A 502 3.24 -21.05 22.27
CA GLY A 502 1.79 -21.04 22.55
C GLY A 502 0.91 -21.27 21.33
N ALA A 503 1.36 -20.90 20.13
CA ALA A 503 0.58 -20.97 18.90
C ALA A 503 1.00 -22.10 17.97
N VAL A 504 2.30 -22.32 17.79
CA VAL A 504 2.84 -23.21 16.77
C VAL A 504 3.96 -24.12 17.28
N LYS A 505 4.27 -25.14 16.52
CA LYS A 505 5.43 -26.01 16.65
C LYS A 505 6.14 -26.19 15.31
N VAL A 506 7.45 -26.24 15.35
CA VAL A 506 8.32 -26.45 14.19
C VAL A 506 8.87 -27.84 14.25
N CYS A 507 8.52 -28.68 13.28
CA CYS A 507 8.84 -30.08 13.28
C CYS A 507 9.57 -30.49 12.01
N ARG A 508 10.50 -31.45 12.13
CA ARG A 508 11.23 -32.02 11.01
C ARG A 508 10.40 -33.10 10.32
N LEU A 509 10.29 -33.00 8.99
CA LEU A 509 9.66 -34.04 8.18
C LEU A 509 10.69 -35.19 7.98
N PRO A 510 10.30 -36.47 8.18
CA PRO A 510 11.21 -37.60 8.06
C PRO A 510 11.72 -37.89 6.65
#